data_0250f9395b7390cfe02312eb9481fecf
#
_entry.id   0250f9395b7390cfe02312eb9481fecf
#
_cell.length_a   1.000
_cell.length_b   1.000
_cell.length_c   1.000
_cell.angle_alpha   90.00
_cell.angle_beta   90.00
_cell.angle_gamma   90.00
#
_symmetry.space_group_name_H-M   'P 1'
#
loop_
_entity.id
_entity.type
_entity.pdbx_description
1 polymer ?
#
loop_
_entity_poly.entity_id
_entity_poly.type
_entity_poly.pdbx_seq_one_letter_code
_entity_poly.pdbx_strand_id
1 'polypeptide(L)'
;MAQRRLTGLRPQTYEHPLDAQALNALQKTSGLETVVRKCNEWGFERLLRVQLTGSHLRVTPDSVPDVHEKLVAACAILDLPTVPDLYIAGGGDLNAFTAGVEHPLIVLNSGLVDSLTDDELLFVIAHEVGHIKSGHVLYYQIAEFLPVIGAIVGSATFGLGELFSAGIQIALLNWKRMSEFTADRAGLLGCQDANVPITAMIKIAGLPQKYYGAINPEDFIAQAKEFKAFDTDKLNWFVKALSTAGQTHPWTVMRATQFLAWVDSGEYETVVNAQHALPPVVGGSPASAGSGFCTQCGRGLIPAARFCPGCGVAVSAPSAPGNPQPS
;
A
#
# COMPACT_ATOMS: atom_id res chain seq x y z
N MET A 1 9.11 3.40 -24.26
CA MET A 1 8.16 2.47 -24.95
C MET A 1 6.83 2.56 -24.22
N ALA A 2 5.68 2.34 -24.89
CA ALA A 2 4.40 2.33 -24.19
C ALA A 2 4.36 1.13 -23.23
N GLN A 3 3.95 1.35 -21.97
CA GLN A 3 3.84 0.30 -20.96
C GLN A 3 2.73 -0.69 -21.32
N ARG A 4 2.98 -1.96 -21.05
CA ARG A 4 2.02 -3.04 -21.29
C ARG A 4 0.98 -3.07 -20.17
N ARG A 5 -0.31 -3.19 -20.50
CA ARG A 5 -1.38 -3.44 -19.54
C ARG A 5 -1.33 -4.88 -19.03
N LEU A 6 -1.44 -5.06 -17.73
CA LEU A 6 -1.36 -6.36 -17.06
C LEU A 6 -2.77 -6.83 -16.66
N THR A 7 -3.62 -7.06 -17.67
CA THR A 7 -5.03 -7.44 -17.46
C THR A 7 -5.14 -8.72 -16.65
N GLY A 8 -5.96 -8.72 -15.60
CA GLY A 8 -6.11 -9.84 -14.66
C GLY A 8 -4.99 -9.94 -13.62
N LEU A 9 -4.11 -8.94 -13.52
CA LEU A 9 -3.05 -8.90 -12.50
C LEU A 9 -3.66 -9.05 -11.10
N ARG A 10 -3.16 -9.99 -10.33
CA ARG A 10 -3.57 -10.22 -8.93
C ARG A 10 -2.45 -9.80 -7.98
N PRO A 11 -2.76 -9.23 -6.79
CA PRO A 11 -1.74 -8.88 -5.80
C PRO A 11 -0.78 -10.02 -5.49
N GLN A 12 -1.26 -11.24 -5.37
CA GLN A 12 -0.47 -12.43 -5.04
C GLN A 12 0.64 -12.74 -6.06
N THR A 13 0.54 -12.24 -7.30
CA THR A 13 1.55 -12.47 -8.33
C THR A 13 2.81 -11.63 -8.15
N TYR A 14 2.69 -10.51 -7.42
CA TYR A 14 3.82 -9.61 -7.13
C TYR A 14 4.00 -9.34 -5.63
N GLU A 15 3.13 -9.88 -4.76
CA GLU A 15 3.24 -9.71 -3.31
C GLU A 15 4.63 -10.18 -2.81
N HIS A 16 5.27 -9.34 -2.00
CA HIS A 16 6.57 -9.70 -1.43
C HIS A 16 6.38 -10.72 -0.29
N PRO A 17 7.20 -11.80 -0.21
CA PRO A 17 7.03 -12.82 0.82
C PRO A 17 7.06 -12.29 2.26
N LEU A 18 7.89 -11.27 2.54
CA LEU A 18 7.93 -10.64 3.86
C LEU A 18 6.66 -9.87 4.21
N ASP A 19 5.99 -9.25 3.21
CA ASP A 19 4.71 -8.60 3.40
C ASP A 19 3.64 -9.64 3.76
N ALA A 20 3.50 -10.69 2.97
CA ALA A 20 2.55 -11.78 3.25
C ALA A 20 2.77 -12.39 4.65
N GLN A 21 4.04 -12.61 5.04
CA GLN A 21 4.39 -13.13 6.35
C GLN A 21 4.02 -12.15 7.49
N ALA A 22 4.35 -10.88 7.34
CA ALA A 22 4.07 -9.84 8.33
C ALA A 22 2.57 -9.61 8.48
N LEU A 23 1.81 -9.61 7.37
CA LEU A 23 0.36 -9.50 7.38
C LEU A 23 -0.31 -10.68 8.10
N ASN A 24 0.15 -11.90 7.83
CA ASN A 24 -0.35 -13.09 8.53
C ASN A 24 -0.06 -13.03 10.04
N ALA A 25 1.10 -12.50 10.45
CA ALA A 25 1.43 -12.31 11.86
C ALA A 25 0.55 -11.21 12.49
N LEU A 26 0.35 -10.09 11.81
CA LEU A 26 -0.50 -8.99 12.24
C LEU A 26 -1.95 -9.45 12.44
N GLN A 27 -2.52 -10.20 11.50
CA GLN A 27 -3.89 -10.70 11.58
C GLN A 27 -4.14 -11.65 12.76
N LYS A 28 -3.10 -12.32 13.24
CA LYS A 28 -3.17 -13.19 14.43
C LYS A 28 -2.98 -12.41 15.75
N THR A 29 -2.68 -11.11 15.68
CA THR A 29 -2.46 -10.31 16.89
C THR A 29 -3.77 -10.08 17.61
N SER A 30 -3.82 -10.44 18.90
CA SER A 30 -5.01 -10.29 19.74
C SER A 30 -5.45 -8.82 19.81
N GLY A 31 -6.74 -8.58 19.67
CA GLY A 31 -7.34 -7.24 19.75
C GLY A 31 -7.37 -6.47 18.42
N LEU A 32 -6.64 -6.88 17.39
CA LEU A 32 -6.63 -6.19 16.09
C LEU A 32 -8.03 -6.04 15.48
N GLU A 33 -8.83 -7.10 15.52
CA GLU A 33 -10.20 -7.08 14.98
C GLU A 33 -11.07 -6.02 15.65
N THR A 34 -10.91 -5.85 16.97
CA THR A 34 -11.64 -4.81 17.72
C THR A 34 -11.19 -3.41 17.35
N VAL A 35 -9.88 -3.21 17.12
CA VAL A 35 -9.33 -1.91 16.63
C VAL A 35 -9.90 -1.59 15.25
N VAL A 36 -9.88 -2.53 14.31
CA VAL A 36 -10.46 -2.39 12.96
C VAL A 36 -11.92 -1.97 13.05
N ARG A 37 -12.72 -2.68 13.84
CA ARG A 37 -14.13 -2.38 14.03
C ARG A 37 -14.36 -0.97 14.60
N LYS A 38 -13.58 -0.57 15.59
CA LYS A 38 -13.68 0.77 16.20
C LYS A 38 -13.29 1.89 15.23
N CYS A 39 -12.23 1.70 14.44
CA CYS A 39 -11.84 2.66 13.41
C CYS A 39 -12.98 2.89 12.41
N ASN A 40 -13.64 1.82 11.98
CA ASN A 40 -14.78 1.92 11.06
C ASN A 40 -16.00 2.60 11.71
N GLU A 41 -16.35 2.23 12.96
CA GLU A 41 -17.46 2.83 13.72
C GLU A 41 -17.28 4.35 13.93
N TRP A 42 -16.05 4.83 14.11
CA TRP A 42 -15.76 6.25 14.40
C TRP A 42 -15.70 7.13 13.15
N GLY A 43 -15.84 6.55 11.96
CA GLY A 43 -15.91 7.30 10.72
C GLY A 43 -14.66 8.10 10.37
N PHE A 44 -13.48 7.61 10.76
CA PHE A 44 -12.19 8.26 10.48
C PHE A 44 -11.98 8.54 8.99
N GLU A 45 -12.44 7.65 8.11
CA GLU A 45 -12.34 7.85 6.68
C GLU A 45 -13.08 9.11 6.22
N ARG A 46 -14.29 9.35 6.77
CA ARG A 46 -15.07 10.54 6.45
C ARG A 46 -14.38 11.82 6.94
N LEU A 47 -13.82 11.79 8.16
CA LEU A 47 -13.07 12.92 8.71
C LEU A 47 -11.87 13.25 7.85
N LEU A 48 -11.07 12.24 7.50
CA LEU A 48 -9.90 12.37 6.64
C LEU A 48 -10.28 12.96 5.27
N ARG A 49 -11.34 12.46 4.65
CA ARG A 49 -11.82 12.95 3.36
C ARG A 49 -12.24 14.41 3.43
N VAL A 50 -12.96 14.83 4.47
CA VAL A 50 -13.34 16.23 4.68
C VAL A 50 -12.09 17.11 4.82
N GLN A 51 -11.13 16.70 5.63
CA GLN A 51 -9.88 17.41 5.83
C GLN A 51 -9.09 17.54 4.52
N LEU A 52 -8.88 16.45 3.78
CA LEU A 52 -8.12 16.46 2.53
C LEU A 52 -8.81 17.31 1.46
N THR A 53 -10.13 17.17 1.31
CA THR A 53 -10.90 17.97 0.35
C THR A 53 -10.87 19.46 0.68
N GLY A 54 -10.80 19.82 1.97
CA GLY A 54 -10.76 21.21 2.42
C GLY A 54 -9.38 21.86 2.38
N SER A 55 -8.29 21.07 2.40
CA SER A 55 -6.92 21.59 2.57
C SER A 55 -5.98 21.31 1.40
N HIS A 56 -6.36 20.48 0.43
CA HIS A 56 -5.48 20.04 -0.66
C HIS A 56 -6.11 20.26 -2.02
N LEU A 57 -5.29 20.41 -3.06
CA LEU A 57 -5.76 20.57 -4.43
C LEU A 57 -6.12 19.21 -5.02
N ARG A 58 -7.37 19.05 -5.44
CA ARG A 58 -7.79 17.85 -6.17
C ARG A 58 -7.25 17.87 -7.60
N VAL A 59 -6.62 16.78 -8.00
CA VAL A 59 -6.16 16.55 -9.37
C VAL A 59 -7.35 16.08 -10.21
N THR A 60 -7.59 16.80 -11.30
CA THR A 60 -8.62 16.49 -12.29
C THR A 60 -8.04 16.61 -13.69
N PRO A 61 -8.71 16.09 -14.74
CA PRO A 61 -8.27 16.30 -16.13
C PRO A 61 -8.06 17.77 -16.51
N ASP A 62 -8.78 18.68 -15.84
CA ASP A 62 -8.76 20.12 -16.15
C ASP A 62 -7.75 20.90 -15.27
N SER A 63 -7.46 20.43 -14.04
CA SER A 63 -6.61 21.18 -13.11
C SER A 63 -5.12 20.83 -13.27
N VAL A 64 -4.79 19.53 -13.32
CA VAL A 64 -3.41 19.01 -13.43
C VAL A 64 -3.43 17.78 -14.36
N PRO A 65 -3.63 18.00 -15.67
CA PRO A 65 -3.93 16.92 -16.62
C PRO A 65 -2.85 15.87 -16.71
N ASP A 66 -1.58 16.25 -16.70
CA ASP A 66 -0.43 15.36 -16.80
C ASP A 66 -0.32 14.36 -15.62
N VAL A 67 -0.58 14.83 -14.40
CA VAL A 67 -0.60 13.97 -13.21
C VAL A 67 -1.84 13.06 -13.21
N HIS A 68 -2.99 13.59 -13.66
CA HIS A 68 -4.22 12.80 -13.82
C HIS A 68 -4.04 11.67 -14.85
N GLU A 69 -3.40 11.96 -15.99
CA GLU A 69 -3.12 10.95 -17.01
C GLU A 69 -2.23 9.82 -16.48
N LYS A 70 -1.20 10.15 -15.66
CA LYS A 70 -0.35 9.16 -15.01
C LYS A 70 -1.13 8.27 -14.04
N LEU A 71 -2.07 8.84 -13.28
CA LEU A 71 -2.92 8.06 -12.39
C LEU A 71 -3.80 7.07 -13.19
N VAL A 72 -4.45 7.55 -14.25
CA VAL A 72 -5.28 6.70 -15.12
C VAL A 72 -4.44 5.62 -15.77
N ALA A 73 -3.22 5.95 -16.24
CA ALA A 73 -2.29 5.00 -16.81
C ALA A 73 -1.87 3.93 -15.80
N ALA A 74 -1.47 4.32 -14.57
CA ALA A 74 -1.09 3.39 -13.51
C ALA A 74 -2.23 2.41 -13.17
N CYS A 75 -3.46 2.93 -13.02
CA CYS A 75 -4.65 2.09 -12.79
C CYS A 75 -4.90 1.11 -13.94
N ALA A 76 -4.78 1.58 -15.19
CA ALA A 76 -4.99 0.74 -16.36
C ALA A 76 -3.89 -0.33 -16.52
N ILE A 77 -2.62 0.00 -16.22
CA ILE A 77 -1.51 -0.94 -16.29
C ILE A 77 -1.65 -2.03 -15.22
N LEU A 78 -1.93 -1.63 -13.99
CA LEU A 78 -2.05 -2.53 -12.84
C LEU A 78 -3.43 -3.20 -12.73
N ASP A 79 -4.33 -2.97 -13.68
CA ASP A 79 -5.69 -3.52 -13.69
C ASP A 79 -6.46 -3.20 -12.39
N LEU A 80 -6.45 -1.93 -11.99
CA LEU A 80 -7.30 -1.41 -10.93
C LEU A 80 -8.57 -0.82 -11.57
N PRO A 81 -9.77 -1.40 -11.33
CA PRO A 81 -10.97 -1.05 -12.08
C PRO A 81 -11.52 0.35 -11.75
N THR A 82 -11.22 0.85 -10.55
CA THR A 82 -11.71 2.17 -10.09
C THR A 82 -10.52 3.09 -9.90
N VAL A 83 -10.53 4.23 -10.61
CA VAL A 83 -9.52 5.28 -10.44
C VAL A 83 -9.78 5.99 -9.12
N PRO A 84 -8.84 6.03 -8.17
CA PRO A 84 -9.00 6.73 -6.90
C PRO A 84 -8.98 8.26 -7.09
N ASP A 85 -9.50 9.00 -6.11
CA ASP A 85 -9.25 10.44 -6.04
C ASP A 85 -7.74 10.69 -5.81
N LEU A 86 -7.18 11.73 -6.45
CA LEU A 86 -5.81 12.16 -6.20
C LEU A 86 -5.78 13.63 -5.78
N TYR A 87 -4.96 13.93 -4.78
CA TYR A 87 -4.76 15.28 -4.25
C TYR A 87 -3.28 15.63 -4.25
N ILE A 88 -2.98 16.92 -4.43
CA ILE A 88 -1.66 17.50 -4.20
C ILE A 88 -1.70 18.30 -2.90
N ALA A 89 -0.83 17.93 -1.97
CA ALA A 89 -0.58 18.65 -0.72
C ALA A 89 0.60 19.59 -0.88
N GLY A 90 0.53 20.79 -0.32
CA GLY A 90 1.68 21.67 -0.23
C GLY A 90 2.76 21.07 0.69
N GLY A 91 3.98 20.92 0.19
CA GLY A 91 5.12 20.41 0.97
C GLY A 91 6.33 20.13 0.08
N GLY A 92 7.52 20.46 0.57
CA GLY A 92 8.78 20.24 -0.16
C GLY A 92 9.30 18.80 -0.06
N ASP A 93 8.72 17.99 0.84
CA ASP A 93 9.15 16.61 1.04
C ASP A 93 8.73 15.73 -0.14
N LEU A 94 9.61 14.81 -0.52
CA LEU A 94 9.34 13.79 -1.54
C LEU A 94 8.54 12.66 -0.92
N ASN A 95 7.26 12.89 -0.66
CA ASN A 95 6.37 11.95 0.01
C ASN A 95 5.03 11.82 -0.69
N ALA A 96 4.46 10.62 -0.61
CA ALA A 96 3.11 10.29 -1.02
C ALA A 96 2.48 9.34 0.00
N PHE A 97 1.16 9.25 0.02
CA PHE A 97 0.45 8.25 0.80
C PHE A 97 -0.92 7.96 0.23
N THR A 98 -1.42 6.78 0.56
CA THR A 98 -2.76 6.31 0.23
C THR A 98 -3.62 6.17 1.48
N ALA A 99 -4.90 6.56 1.38
CA ALA A 99 -5.88 6.45 2.45
C ALA A 99 -7.29 6.16 1.90
N GLY A 100 -8.23 5.84 2.81
CA GLY A 100 -9.63 5.56 2.44
C GLY A 100 -9.83 4.11 1.99
N VAL A 101 -10.61 3.33 2.77
CA VAL A 101 -10.87 1.91 2.50
C VAL A 101 -12.03 1.74 1.53
N GLU A 102 -13.13 2.46 1.76
CA GLU A 102 -14.33 2.40 0.92
C GLU A 102 -14.17 3.24 -0.35
N HIS A 103 -13.51 4.38 -0.23
CA HIS A 103 -13.23 5.31 -1.31
C HIS A 103 -11.75 5.69 -1.30
N PRO A 104 -10.88 4.86 -1.87
CA PRO A 104 -9.45 5.12 -1.87
C PRO A 104 -9.09 6.46 -2.49
N LEU A 105 -8.11 7.11 -1.91
CA LEU A 105 -7.51 8.33 -2.40
C LEU A 105 -5.99 8.29 -2.25
N ILE A 106 -5.31 9.05 -3.09
CA ILE A 106 -3.85 9.22 -3.07
C ILE A 106 -3.55 10.69 -2.81
N VAL A 107 -2.53 10.95 -2.01
CA VAL A 107 -2.00 12.30 -1.80
C VAL A 107 -0.54 12.33 -2.20
N LEU A 108 -0.15 13.27 -3.04
CA LEU A 108 1.23 13.56 -3.42
C LEU A 108 1.63 14.90 -2.81
N ASN A 109 2.81 14.99 -2.21
CA ASN A 109 3.37 16.30 -1.86
C ASN A 109 3.83 17.00 -3.14
N SER A 110 3.69 18.33 -3.21
CA SER A 110 4.10 19.13 -4.38
C SER A 110 5.58 18.95 -4.72
N GLY A 111 6.44 18.73 -3.70
CA GLY A 111 7.84 18.42 -3.91
C GLY A 111 8.12 17.19 -4.78
N LEU A 112 7.24 16.16 -4.75
CA LEU A 112 7.36 15.02 -5.67
C LEU A 112 7.09 15.44 -7.12
N VAL A 113 6.00 16.17 -7.33
CA VAL A 113 5.61 16.64 -8.66
C VAL A 113 6.66 17.54 -9.28
N ASP A 114 7.29 18.39 -8.47
CA ASP A 114 8.32 19.32 -8.91
C ASP A 114 9.68 18.66 -9.18
N SER A 115 9.98 17.54 -8.51
CA SER A 115 11.33 16.95 -8.47
C SER A 115 11.48 15.70 -9.34
N LEU A 116 10.40 14.96 -9.56
CA LEU A 116 10.43 13.71 -10.29
C LEU A 116 10.20 13.92 -11.79
N THR A 117 10.86 13.11 -12.60
CA THR A 117 10.52 12.99 -14.03
C THR A 117 9.16 12.34 -14.20
N ASP A 118 8.60 12.40 -15.39
CA ASP A 118 7.31 11.78 -15.71
C ASP A 118 7.26 10.28 -15.40
N ASP A 119 8.33 9.56 -15.74
CA ASP A 119 8.42 8.12 -15.48
C ASP A 119 8.60 7.81 -13.99
N GLU A 120 9.39 8.61 -13.27
CA GLU A 120 9.56 8.48 -11.81
C GLU A 120 8.26 8.82 -11.07
N LEU A 121 7.52 9.82 -11.53
CA LEU A 121 6.21 10.15 -10.96
C LEU A 121 5.18 9.04 -11.24
N LEU A 122 5.22 8.45 -12.44
CA LEU A 122 4.42 7.26 -12.76
C LEU A 122 4.77 6.09 -11.84
N PHE A 123 6.06 5.85 -11.56
CA PHE A 123 6.49 4.83 -10.59
C PHE A 123 5.88 5.07 -9.21
N VAL A 124 5.94 6.30 -8.68
CA VAL A 124 5.37 6.64 -7.36
C VAL A 124 3.86 6.50 -7.35
N ILE A 125 3.16 6.98 -8.38
CA ILE A 125 1.70 6.84 -8.49
C ILE A 125 1.31 5.35 -8.57
N ALA A 126 2.04 4.55 -9.34
CA ALA A 126 1.80 3.11 -9.43
C ALA A 126 2.12 2.36 -8.13
N HIS A 127 3.09 2.83 -7.34
CA HIS A 127 3.37 2.35 -5.99
C HIS A 127 2.15 2.58 -5.08
N GLU A 128 1.57 3.78 -5.08
CA GLU A 128 0.37 4.10 -4.30
C GLU A 128 -0.85 3.30 -4.77
N VAL A 129 -1.04 3.16 -6.09
CA VAL A 129 -2.06 2.26 -6.68
C VAL A 129 -1.82 0.81 -6.23
N GLY A 130 -0.57 0.39 -6.08
CA GLY A 130 -0.18 -0.91 -5.56
C GLY A 130 -0.67 -1.13 -4.13
N HIS A 131 -0.57 -0.13 -3.25
CA HIS A 131 -1.13 -0.20 -1.90
C HIS A 131 -2.65 -0.40 -1.91
N ILE A 132 -3.36 0.32 -2.78
CA ILE A 132 -4.82 0.16 -2.94
C ILE A 132 -5.13 -1.27 -3.40
N LYS A 133 -4.49 -1.71 -4.47
CA LYS A 133 -4.75 -3.01 -5.09
C LYS A 133 -4.42 -4.18 -4.16
N SER A 134 -3.37 -4.05 -3.36
CA SER A 134 -2.94 -5.08 -2.40
C SER A 134 -3.72 -5.05 -1.07
N GLY A 135 -4.64 -4.07 -0.90
CA GLY A 135 -5.48 -3.96 0.31
C GLY A 135 -4.74 -3.48 1.55
N HIS A 136 -3.64 -2.74 1.38
CA HIS A 136 -2.84 -2.22 2.48
C HIS A 136 -3.52 -1.08 3.23
N VAL A 137 -4.43 -0.36 2.58
CA VAL A 137 -5.02 0.90 3.06
C VAL A 137 -5.66 0.78 4.44
N LEU A 138 -6.36 -0.33 4.71
CA LEU A 138 -7.02 -0.56 6.00
C LEU A 138 -6.03 -0.51 7.17
N TYR A 139 -4.95 -1.28 7.07
CA TYR A 139 -3.97 -1.38 8.17
C TYR A 139 -3.05 -0.17 8.24
N TYR A 140 -2.80 0.50 7.11
CA TYR A 140 -2.14 1.81 7.07
C TYR A 140 -2.94 2.84 7.85
N GLN A 141 -4.23 2.94 7.58
CA GLN A 141 -5.13 3.86 8.25
C GLN A 141 -5.18 3.59 9.76
N ILE A 142 -5.23 2.32 10.16
CA ILE A 142 -5.17 1.94 11.57
C ILE A 142 -3.85 2.36 12.21
N ALA A 143 -2.72 2.12 11.54
CA ALA A 143 -1.41 2.50 12.06
C ALA A 143 -1.27 4.01 12.27
N GLU A 144 -1.78 4.82 11.35
CA GLU A 144 -1.77 6.28 11.45
C GLU A 144 -2.68 6.82 12.57
N PHE A 145 -3.87 6.25 12.72
CA PHE A 145 -4.82 6.73 13.73
C PHE A 145 -4.63 6.13 15.13
N LEU A 146 -3.83 5.07 15.25
CA LEU A 146 -3.62 4.39 16.54
C LEU A 146 -3.11 5.31 17.65
N PRO A 147 -2.15 6.24 17.43
CA PRO A 147 -1.73 7.21 18.44
C PRO A 147 -2.84 8.16 18.88
N VAL A 148 -3.66 8.64 17.93
CA VAL A 148 -4.79 9.55 18.19
C VAL A 148 -5.87 8.82 18.98
N ILE A 149 -6.18 7.59 18.58
CA ILE A 149 -7.11 6.71 19.28
C ILE A 149 -6.61 6.46 20.71
N GLY A 150 -5.31 6.20 20.89
CA GLY A 150 -4.69 6.01 22.20
C GLY A 150 -4.81 7.22 23.12
N ALA A 151 -4.63 8.42 22.59
CA ALA A 151 -4.78 9.67 23.32
C ALA A 151 -6.23 9.94 23.77
N ILE A 152 -7.21 9.67 22.90
CA ILE A 152 -8.64 9.84 23.20
C ILE A 152 -9.11 8.81 24.23
N VAL A 153 -8.66 7.58 24.10
CA VAL A 153 -9.12 6.46 24.95
C VAL A 153 -8.36 6.39 26.27
N GLY A 154 -7.11 6.85 26.30
CA GLY A 154 -6.34 6.96 27.55
C GLY A 154 -6.98 7.90 28.56
N SER A 155 -7.84 8.83 28.11
CA SER A 155 -8.63 9.71 28.97
C SER A 155 -9.97 9.09 29.42
N ALA A 156 -10.43 8.00 28.81
CA ALA A 156 -11.69 7.33 29.11
C ALA A 156 -11.45 5.81 29.28
N THR A 157 -11.24 5.40 30.52
CA THR A 157 -10.87 4.06 30.97
C THR A 157 -11.90 2.95 30.71
N PHE A 158 -12.23 2.66 29.48
CA PHE A 158 -13.14 1.57 29.12
C PHE A 158 -12.43 0.36 28.48
N GLY A 159 -11.49 -0.27 29.18
CA GLY A 159 -10.98 -1.60 28.78
C GLY A 159 -10.17 -1.67 27.47
N LEU A 160 -9.83 -0.51 26.90
CA LEU A 160 -9.08 -0.42 25.64
C LEU A 160 -7.56 -0.36 25.85
N GLY A 161 -7.06 -0.33 27.07
CA GLY A 161 -5.63 -0.35 27.37
C GLY A 161 -4.90 -1.58 26.79
N GLU A 162 -5.59 -2.71 26.67
CA GLU A 162 -5.05 -3.93 26.06
C GLU A 162 -4.99 -3.83 24.53
N LEU A 163 -5.88 -3.05 23.89
CA LEU A 163 -5.92 -2.84 22.45
C LEU A 163 -4.74 -2.01 21.95
N PHE A 164 -4.23 -1.12 22.79
CA PHE A 164 -3.04 -0.30 22.54
C PHE A 164 -1.77 -0.95 23.06
N SER A 165 -1.80 -2.27 23.24
CA SER A 165 -0.59 -2.99 23.63
C SER A 165 0.54 -2.68 22.65
N ALA A 166 1.74 -2.50 23.18
CA ALA A 166 2.95 -2.29 22.39
C ALA A 166 3.10 -3.35 21.28
N GLY A 167 2.52 -4.55 21.49
CA GLY A 167 2.52 -5.64 20.52
C GLY A 167 1.77 -5.32 19.23
N ILE A 168 0.58 -4.69 19.30
CA ILE A 168 -0.18 -4.31 18.09
C ILE A 168 0.57 -3.22 17.33
N GLN A 169 1.11 -2.22 18.02
CA GLN A 169 1.90 -1.16 17.40
C GLN A 169 3.12 -1.70 16.67
N ILE A 170 3.89 -2.56 17.32
CA ILE A 170 5.08 -3.18 16.73
C ILE A 170 4.69 -4.03 15.51
N ALA A 171 3.62 -4.81 15.61
CA ALA A 171 3.15 -5.64 14.50
C ALA A 171 2.68 -4.80 13.30
N LEU A 172 1.92 -3.72 13.54
CA LEU A 172 1.48 -2.77 12.51
C LEU A 172 2.66 -2.07 11.83
N LEU A 173 3.60 -1.53 12.61
CA LEU A 173 4.77 -0.85 12.07
C LEU A 173 5.69 -1.81 11.30
N ASN A 174 5.84 -3.04 11.79
CA ASN A 174 6.60 -4.05 11.08
C ASN A 174 5.93 -4.41 9.74
N TRP A 175 4.62 -4.67 9.75
CA TRP A 175 3.89 -4.97 8.54
C TRP A 175 3.92 -3.77 7.56
N LYS A 176 3.70 -2.54 8.04
CA LYS A 176 3.75 -1.32 7.21
C LYS A 176 5.07 -1.23 6.43
N ARG A 177 6.21 -1.54 7.07
CA ARG A 177 7.51 -1.55 6.39
C ARG A 177 7.64 -2.67 5.34
N MET A 178 7.07 -3.85 5.61
CA MET A 178 7.16 -4.97 4.67
C MET A 178 6.23 -4.78 3.46
N SER A 179 5.09 -4.11 3.63
CA SER A 179 4.16 -3.79 2.54
C SER A 179 4.72 -2.81 1.50
N GLU A 180 5.72 -1.99 1.88
CA GLU A 180 6.45 -1.14 0.94
C GLU A 180 7.15 -1.93 -0.17
N PHE A 181 7.66 -3.12 0.15
CA PHE A 181 8.31 -3.97 -0.86
C PHE A 181 7.32 -4.49 -1.91
N THR A 182 6.08 -4.78 -1.51
CA THR A 182 5.00 -5.13 -2.45
C THR A 182 4.63 -3.93 -3.31
N ALA A 183 4.52 -2.75 -2.72
CA ALA A 183 4.19 -1.52 -3.44
C ALA A 183 5.30 -1.10 -4.41
N ASP A 184 6.58 -1.30 -4.07
CA ASP A 184 7.70 -1.08 -4.99
C ASP A 184 7.64 -1.99 -6.21
N ARG A 185 7.27 -3.25 -6.03
CA ARG A 185 7.03 -4.19 -7.14
C ARG A 185 5.87 -3.72 -8.03
N ALA A 186 4.78 -3.23 -7.44
CA ALA A 186 3.67 -2.63 -8.19
C ALA A 186 4.12 -1.37 -8.94
N GLY A 187 4.92 -0.51 -8.31
CA GLY A 187 5.52 0.67 -8.95
C GLY A 187 6.33 0.30 -10.19
N LEU A 188 7.21 -0.72 -10.09
CA LEU A 188 7.97 -1.22 -11.23
C LEU A 188 7.07 -1.78 -12.33
N LEU A 189 6.03 -2.55 -11.97
CA LEU A 189 5.06 -3.04 -12.94
C LEU A 189 4.34 -1.89 -13.65
N GLY A 190 4.18 -0.74 -12.98
CA GLY A 190 3.59 0.48 -13.54
C GLY A 190 4.50 1.20 -14.52
N CYS A 191 5.76 1.42 -14.21
CA CYS A 191 6.71 2.12 -15.09
C CYS A 191 7.40 1.20 -16.11
N GLN A 192 7.56 -0.09 -15.80
CA GLN A 192 8.16 -1.13 -16.64
C GLN A 192 9.59 -0.81 -17.13
N ASP A 193 10.33 -0.05 -16.33
CA ASP A 193 11.76 0.22 -16.53
C ASP A 193 12.47 0.15 -15.18
N ALA A 194 13.40 -0.80 -15.01
CA ALA A 194 14.08 -1.06 -13.75
C ALA A 194 15.01 0.10 -13.29
N ASN A 195 15.41 1.00 -14.19
CA ASN A 195 16.22 2.16 -13.83
C ASN A 195 15.39 3.26 -13.15
N VAL A 196 14.12 3.39 -13.53
CA VAL A 196 13.23 4.45 -13.02
C VAL A 196 13.05 4.39 -11.50
N PRO A 197 12.73 3.24 -10.87
CA PRO A 197 12.67 3.14 -9.42
C PRO A 197 13.97 3.50 -8.72
N ILE A 198 15.12 3.15 -9.29
CA ILE A 198 16.44 3.43 -8.71
C ILE A 198 16.68 4.94 -8.67
N THR A 199 16.46 5.65 -9.78
CA THR A 199 16.65 7.11 -9.83
C THR A 199 15.64 7.83 -8.93
N ALA A 200 14.38 7.37 -8.88
CA ALA A 200 13.38 7.90 -7.95
C ALA A 200 13.82 7.69 -6.49
N MET A 201 14.28 6.48 -6.13
CA MET A 201 14.74 6.18 -4.76
C MET A 201 15.97 7.01 -4.36
N ILE A 202 16.89 7.31 -5.27
CA ILE A 202 18.03 8.19 -5.01
C ILE A 202 17.56 9.62 -4.65
N LYS A 203 16.58 10.14 -5.39
CA LYS A 203 15.99 11.46 -5.10
C LYS A 203 15.25 11.45 -3.76
N ILE A 204 14.42 10.45 -3.50
CA ILE A 204 13.68 10.26 -2.25
C ILE A 204 14.65 10.05 -1.06
N ALA A 205 15.81 9.45 -1.27
CA ALA A 205 16.85 9.31 -0.24
C ALA A 205 17.49 10.65 0.16
N GLY A 206 17.19 11.74 -0.56
CA GLY A 206 17.63 13.08 -0.21
C GLY A 206 18.73 13.65 -1.11
N LEU A 207 18.90 13.15 -2.33
CA LEU A 207 19.82 13.80 -3.28
C LEU A 207 19.38 15.23 -3.54
N PRO A 208 20.25 16.24 -3.34
CA PRO A 208 19.89 17.62 -3.62
C PRO A 208 19.60 17.84 -5.12
N GLN A 209 18.57 18.63 -5.44
CA GLN A 209 18.10 18.88 -6.80
C GLN A 209 19.20 19.32 -7.79
N LYS A 210 20.18 20.09 -7.33
CA LYS A 210 21.32 20.52 -8.17
C LYS A 210 22.16 19.38 -8.75
N TYR A 211 22.03 18.16 -8.21
CA TYR A 211 22.74 16.95 -8.66
C TYR A 211 21.89 16.01 -9.50
N TYR A 212 20.61 16.33 -9.75
CA TYR A 212 19.71 15.46 -10.52
C TYR A 212 20.21 15.17 -11.94
N GLY A 213 20.94 16.10 -12.57
CA GLY A 213 21.57 15.89 -13.88
C GLY A 213 22.81 14.98 -13.88
N ALA A 214 23.30 14.56 -12.70
CA ALA A 214 24.50 13.74 -12.52
C ALA A 214 24.24 12.52 -11.64
N ILE A 215 23.01 11.98 -11.68
CA ILE A 215 22.67 10.75 -10.94
C ILE A 215 23.47 9.59 -11.50
N ASN A 216 24.15 8.86 -10.61
CA ASN A 216 24.82 7.62 -10.91
C ASN A 216 24.10 6.45 -10.22
N PRO A 217 23.24 5.69 -10.95
CA PRO A 217 22.54 4.55 -10.40
C PRO A 217 23.46 3.45 -9.88
N GLU A 218 24.64 3.25 -10.51
CA GLU A 218 25.58 2.20 -10.14
C GLU A 218 26.12 2.39 -8.73
N ASP A 219 26.42 3.61 -8.30
CA ASP A 219 26.89 3.90 -6.95
C ASP A 219 25.82 3.57 -5.91
N PHE A 220 24.56 3.88 -6.18
CA PHE A 220 23.46 3.54 -5.29
C PHE A 220 23.21 2.01 -5.24
N ILE A 221 23.32 1.34 -6.40
CA ILE A 221 23.23 -0.12 -6.48
C ILE A 221 24.40 -0.77 -5.71
N ALA A 222 25.61 -0.23 -5.81
CA ALA A 222 26.75 -0.69 -5.02
C ALA A 222 26.51 -0.53 -3.52
N GLN A 223 25.99 0.62 -3.08
CA GLN A 223 25.59 0.87 -1.71
C GLN A 223 24.52 -0.13 -1.24
N ALA A 224 23.53 -0.45 -2.09
CA ALA A 224 22.49 -1.42 -1.78
C ALA A 224 23.06 -2.85 -1.60
N LYS A 225 24.02 -3.23 -2.43
CA LYS A 225 24.74 -4.51 -2.31
C LYS A 225 25.60 -4.59 -1.03
N GLU A 226 26.31 -3.52 -0.70
CA GLU A 226 27.06 -3.39 0.56
C GLU A 226 26.11 -3.49 1.77
N PHE A 227 24.98 -2.78 1.72
CA PHE A 227 23.98 -2.83 2.78
C PHE A 227 23.43 -4.25 2.99
N LYS A 228 23.22 -5.02 1.91
CA LYS A 228 22.80 -6.42 1.98
C LYS A 228 23.87 -7.30 2.67
N ALA A 229 25.15 -7.04 2.48
CA ALA A 229 26.23 -7.80 3.12
C ALA A 229 26.21 -7.69 4.66
N PHE A 230 25.62 -6.62 5.23
CA PHE A 230 25.43 -6.49 6.67
C PHE A 230 24.33 -7.42 7.24
N ASP A 231 23.57 -8.15 6.43
CA ASP A 231 22.53 -9.08 6.90
C ASP A 231 23.08 -10.41 7.43
N THR A 232 24.36 -10.68 7.28
CA THR A 232 25.00 -11.95 7.67
C THR A 232 25.17 -12.12 9.18
N ASP A 233 25.01 -11.05 9.97
CA ASP A 233 25.17 -11.07 11.43
C ASP A 233 23.85 -10.74 12.15
N LYS A 234 23.48 -11.56 13.14
CA LYS A 234 22.27 -11.36 13.98
C LYS A 234 22.25 -10.00 14.69
N LEU A 235 23.43 -9.47 15.08
CA LEU A 235 23.56 -8.17 15.70
C LEU A 235 23.16 -7.05 14.72
N ASN A 236 23.62 -7.15 13.48
CA ASN A 236 23.29 -6.19 12.44
C ASN A 236 21.79 -6.20 12.10
N TRP A 237 21.15 -7.38 12.08
CA TRP A 237 19.69 -7.48 11.93
C TRP A 237 18.96 -6.74 13.07
N PHE A 238 19.40 -6.94 14.32
CA PHE A 238 18.79 -6.27 15.49
C PHE A 238 18.99 -4.75 15.43
N VAL A 239 20.17 -4.28 15.06
CA VAL A 239 20.47 -2.85 14.90
C VAL A 239 19.60 -2.24 13.78
N LYS A 240 19.47 -2.93 12.64
CA LYS A 240 18.57 -2.51 11.56
C LYS A 240 17.11 -2.41 12.01
N ALA A 241 16.60 -3.44 12.71
CA ALA A 241 15.26 -3.47 13.25
C ALA A 241 15.02 -2.32 14.23
N LEU A 242 15.98 -2.04 15.12
CA LEU A 242 15.90 -0.96 16.11
C LEU A 242 15.99 0.42 15.45
N SER A 243 16.89 0.60 14.48
CA SER A 243 17.08 1.89 13.79
C SER A 243 15.86 2.29 12.94
N THR A 244 15.08 1.31 12.48
CA THR A 244 13.84 1.56 11.72
C THR A 244 12.60 1.63 12.60
N ALA A 245 12.71 1.40 13.91
CA ALA A 245 11.56 1.29 14.83
C ALA A 245 10.68 2.54 14.91
N GLY A 246 11.23 3.73 14.61
CA GLY A 246 10.48 4.99 14.58
C GLY A 246 10.15 5.52 13.17
N GLN A 247 10.52 4.78 12.10
CA GLN A 247 10.34 5.26 10.73
C GLN A 247 9.06 4.65 10.13
N THR A 248 8.33 5.48 9.40
CA THR A 248 7.11 5.08 8.68
C THR A 248 7.41 4.27 7.42
N HIS A 249 8.59 4.49 6.81
CA HIS A 249 9.06 3.77 5.62
C HIS A 249 10.41 3.08 5.90
N PRO A 250 10.71 1.94 5.27
CA PRO A 250 12.05 1.36 5.28
C PRO A 250 13.03 2.30 4.58
N TRP A 251 14.32 2.15 4.92
CA TRP A 251 15.35 2.90 4.18
C TRP A 251 15.31 2.60 2.69
N THR A 252 15.47 3.64 1.88
CA THR A 252 15.44 3.53 0.41
C THR A 252 16.45 2.53 -0.13
N VAL A 253 17.62 2.42 0.50
CA VAL A 253 18.65 1.42 0.18
C VAL A 253 18.15 -0.01 0.42
N MET A 254 17.39 -0.22 1.51
CA MET A 254 16.78 -1.53 1.80
C MET A 254 15.70 -1.89 0.77
N ARG A 255 14.87 -0.91 0.40
CA ARG A 255 13.86 -1.05 -0.66
C ARG A 255 14.52 -1.42 -1.98
N ALA A 256 15.58 -0.69 -2.37
CA ALA A 256 16.36 -0.97 -3.58
C ALA A 256 16.94 -2.39 -3.58
N THR A 257 17.44 -2.88 -2.44
CA THR A 257 17.97 -4.24 -2.32
C THR A 257 16.92 -5.30 -2.62
N GLN A 258 15.71 -5.17 -2.05
CA GLN A 258 14.61 -6.11 -2.25
C GLN A 258 14.06 -6.05 -3.68
N PHE A 259 13.95 -4.85 -4.22
CA PHE A 259 13.54 -4.59 -5.58
C PHE A 259 14.51 -5.22 -6.62
N LEU A 260 15.82 -4.97 -6.50
CA LEU A 260 16.83 -5.53 -7.38
C LEU A 260 16.85 -7.06 -7.32
N ALA A 261 16.70 -7.63 -6.12
CA ALA A 261 16.64 -9.09 -5.97
C ALA A 261 15.46 -9.71 -6.74
N TRP A 262 14.33 -9.00 -6.81
CA TRP A 262 13.16 -9.47 -7.57
C TRP A 262 13.39 -9.37 -9.09
N VAL A 263 14.05 -8.33 -9.57
CA VAL A 263 14.45 -8.20 -10.98
C VAL A 263 15.49 -9.28 -11.34
N ASP A 264 16.53 -9.42 -10.52
CA ASP A 264 17.62 -10.39 -10.75
C ASP A 264 17.13 -11.85 -10.73
N SER A 265 16.04 -12.15 -10.01
CA SER A 265 15.46 -13.51 -9.97
C SER A 265 14.72 -13.90 -11.25
N GLY A 266 14.39 -12.95 -12.13
CA GLY A 266 13.57 -13.17 -13.33
C GLY A 266 12.06 -13.28 -13.04
N GLU A 267 11.65 -13.15 -11.76
CA GLU A 267 10.22 -13.17 -11.41
C GLU A 267 9.48 -11.96 -11.99
N TYR A 268 10.12 -10.80 -12.04
CA TYR A 268 9.55 -9.59 -12.64
C TYR A 268 9.16 -9.81 -14.11
N GLU A 269 10.09 -10.31 -14.92
CA GLU A 269 9.83 -10.61 -16.33
C GLU A 269 8.73 -11.66 -16.49
N THR A 270 8.69 -12.64 -15.60
CA THR A 270 7.65 -13.65 -15.58
C THR A 270 6.27 -13.01 -15.37
N VAL A 271 6.15 -12.07 -14.43
CA VAL A 271 4.89 -11.36 -14.15
C VAL A 271 4.50 -10.46 -15.33
N VAL A 272 5.43 -9.68 -15.88
CA VAL A 272 5.15 -8.77 -17.03
C VAL A 272 4.74 -9.55 -18.27
N ASN A 273 5.34 -10.72 -18.51
CA ASN A 273 5.10 -11.52 -19.70
C ASN A 273 3.97 -12.55 -19.56
N ALA A 274 3.48 -12.77 -18.32
CA ALA A 274 2.36 -13.67 -18.10
C ALA A 274 1.09 -13.16 -18.80
N GLN A 275 0.33 -14.09 -19.35
CA GLN A 275 -1.08 -13.82 -19.66
C GLN A 275 -1.86 -13.96 -18.36
N HIS A 276 -2.18 -12.83 -17.72
CA HIS A 276 -2.99 -12.86 -16.51
C HIS A 276 -4.40 -13.31 -16.89
N ALA A 277 -4.75 -14.54 -16.50
CA ALA A 277 -6.08 -15.07 -16.73
C ALA A 277 -7.10 -14.23 -15.94
N LEU A 278 -8.12 -13.73 -16.62
CA LEU A 278 -9.29 -13.19 -15.93
C LEU A 278 -9.82 -14.27 -14.98
N PRO A 279 -10.24 -13.94 -13.76
CA PRO A 279 -10.90 -14.90 -12.89
C PRO A 279 -12.05 -15.51 -13.69
N PRO A 280 -12.27 -16.85 -13.59
CA PRO A 280 -13.41 -17.46 -14.24
C PRO A 280 -14.65 -16.67 -13.82
N VAL A 281 -15.43 -16.20 -14.79
CA VAL A 281 -16.75 -15.62 -14.51
C VAL A 281 -17.57 -16.76 -13.95
N VAL A 282 -17.57 -16.86 -12.63
CA VAL A 282 -18.49 -17.76 -11.94
C VAL A 282 -19.86 -17.13 -12.07
N GLY A 283 -20.53 -17.48 -13.17
CA GLY A 283 -21.96 -17.34 -13.28
C GLY A 283 -22.57 -18.27 -12.24
N GLY A 284 -22.69 -17.79 -11.01
CA GLY A 284 -23.14 -18.58 -9.89
C GLY A 284 -23.82 -17.67 -8.90
N SER A 285 -24.99 -18.07 -8.52
CA SER A 285 -25.80 -17.58 -7.41
C SER A 285 -24.97 -17.16 -6.20
N PRO A 286 -25.41 -16.19 -5.38
CA PRO A 286 -24.68 -15.72 -4.21
C PRO A 286 -24.39 -16.90 -3.29
N ALA A 287 -23.08 -17.20 -3.12
CA ALA A 287 -22.64 -18.27 -2.25
C ALA A 287 -23.06 -17.96 -0.80
N SER A 288 -23.71 -18.92 -0.19
CA SER A 288 -24.11 -18.96 1.20
C SER A 288 -22.95 -18.59 2.15
N ALA A 289 -23.24 -17.79 3.17
CA ALA A 289 -22.34 -17.36 4.22
C ALA A 289 -21.74 -18.58 4.97
N GLY A 290 -20.45 -18.83 4.71
CA GLY A 290 -19.68 -19.83 5.44
C GLY A 290 -18.28 -19.88 4.83
N SER A 291 -17.26 -19.42 5.54
CA SER A 291 -15.84 -19.52 5.18
C SER A 291 -15.55 -19.21 3.70
N GLY A 292 -15.82 -17.99 3.27
CA GLY A 292 -15.66 -17.60 1.87
C GLY A 292 -14.28 -17.02 1.59
N PHE A 293 -13.91 -17.07 0.32
CA PHE A 293 -12.77 -16.31 -0.19
C PHE A 293 -13.27 -15.01 -0.83
N CYS A 294 -12.47 -13.94 -0.76
CA CYS A 294 -12.76 -12.70 -1.44
C CYS A 294 -12.84 -12.90 -2.95
N THR A 295 -13.94 -12.49 -3.56
CA THR A 295 -14.13 -12.59 -5.02
C THR A 295 -13.19 -11.71 -5.80
N GLN A 296 -12.66 -10.64 -5.17
CA GLN A 296 -11.75 -9.70 -5.79
C GLN A 296 -10.29 -10.18 -5.79
N CYS A 297 -9.77 -10.68 -4.65
CA CYS A 297 -8.36 -11.03 -4.50
C CYS A 297 -8.10 -12.50 -4.15
N GLY A 298 -9.12 -13.33 -3.96
CA GLY A 298 -8.99 -14.73 -3.62
C GLY A 298 -8.55 -15.02 -2.18
N ARG A 299 -8.33 -14.01 -1.33
CA ARG A 299 -7.92 -14.20 0.08
C ARG A 299 -9.10 -14.70 0.92
N GLY A 300 -8.82 -15.59 1.89
CA GLY A 300 -9.82 -16.05 2.85
C GLY A 300 -10.44 -14.89 3.62
N LEU A 301 -11.77 -14.89 3.72
CA LEU A 301 -12.51 -13.88 4.45
C LEU A 301 -12.63 -14.28 5.92
N ILE A 302 -12.45 -13.31 6.82
CA ILE A 302 -12.76 -13.49 8.24
C ILE A 302 -14.28 -13.56 8.38
N PRO A 303 -14.86 -14.51 9.15
CA PRO A 303 -16.30 -14.57 9.37
C PRO A 303 -16.85 -13.22 9.85
N ALA A 304 -17.93 -12.75 9.24
CA ALA A 304 -18.57 -11.46 9.53
C ALA A 304 -17.74 -10.20 9.18
N ALA A 305 -16.62 -10.31 8.49
CA ALA A 305 -15.91 -9.16 7.98
C ALA A 305 -16.76 -8.41 6.94
N ARG A 306 -16.90 -7.11 7.11
CA ARG A 306 -17.54 -6.24 6.11
C ARG A 306 -16.63 -5.93 4.93
N PHE A 307 -15.33 -6.12 5.11
CA PHE A 307 -14.30 -5.85 4.12
C PHE A 307 -13.32 -7.00 4.04
N CYS A 308 -12.80 -7.26 2.86
CA CYS A 308 -11.75 -8.26 2.67
C CYS A 308 -10.45 -7.80 3.35
N PRO A 309 -9.84 -8.60 4.22
CA PRO A 309 -8.58 -8.24 4.86
C PRO A 309 -7.39 -8.23 3.88
N GLY A 310 -7.58 -8.70 2.66
CA GLY A 310 -6.53 -8.78 1.66
C GLY A 310 -6.56 -7.68 0.61
N CYS A 311 -7.73 -7.13 0.26
CA CYS A 311 -7.85 -6.09 -0.78
C CYS A 311 -8.78 -4.94 -0.40
N GLY A 312 -9.29 -4.92 0.84
CA GLY A 312 -10.17 -3.85 1.32
C GLY A 312 -11.56 -3.80 0.67
N VAL A 313 -11.86 -4.66 -0.32
CA VAL A 313 -13.18 -4.63 -0.97
C VAL A 313 -14.29 -4.97 0.02
N ALA A 314 -15.40 -4.24 -0.07
CA ALA A 314 -16.58 -4.53 0.75
C ALA A 314 -17.10 -5.95 0.49
N VAL A 315 -17.30 -6.71 1.55
CA VAL A 315 -17.89 -8.05 1.49
C VAL A 315 -19.35 -7.92 1.88
N SER A 316 -20.26 -8.25 0.98
CA SER A 316 -21.70 -8.20 1.26
C SER A 316 -22.03 -9.08 2.46
N ALA A 317 -22.57 -8.48 3.52
CA ALA A 317 -23.10 -9.24 4.64
C ALA A 317 -24.22 -10.17 4.14
N PRO A 318 -24.35 -11.40 4.67
CA PRO A 318 -25.49 -12.24 4.35
C PRO A 318 -26.77 -11.51 4.77
N SER A 319 -27.71 -11.38 3.84
CA SER A 319 -29.04 -10.89 4.16
C SER A 319 -29.63 -11.78 5.26
N ALA A 320 -30.05 -11.16 6.35
CA ALA A 320 -30.76 -11.87 7.43
C ALA A 320 -31.97 -12.62 6.85
N PRO A 321 -32.25 -13.87 7.29
CA PRO A 321 -33.41 -14.60 6.83
C PRO A 321 -34.66 -13.79 7.19
N GLY A 322 -35.48 -13.52 6.18
CA GLY A 322 -36.72 -12.78 6.32
C GLY A 322 -37.63 -13.44 7.36
N ASN A 323 -38.10 -12.63 8.30
CA ASN A 323 -39.12 -13.03 9.26
C ASN A 323 -40.39 -13.40 8.49
N PRO A 324 -41.00 -14.57 8.69
CA PRO A 324 -42.29 -14.90 8.07
C PRO A 324 -43.34 -13.95 8.67
N GLN A 325 -44.09 -13.29 7.81
CA GLN A 325 -45.26 -12.52 8.23
C GLN A 325 -46.34 -13.47 8.77
N PRO A 326 -46.98 -13.13 9.89
CA PRO A 326 -48.14 -13.92 10.37
C PRO A 326 -49.33 -13.73 9.44
N SER A 327 -49.93 -14.85 9.09
CA SER A 327 -51.21 -14.97 8.40
C SER A 327 -52.39 -14.38 9.19
#